data_53cbdff08b46b17923bed1df414c54ad
#
_entry.id   53cbdff08b46b17923bed1df414c54ad
#
_cell.length_a   1.000
_cell.length_b   1.000
_cell.length_c   1.000
_cell.angle_alpha   90.00
_cell.angle_beta   90.00
_cell.angle_gamma   90.00
#
_symmetry.space_group_name_H-M   'P 1'
#
loop_
_entity.id
_entity.type
_entity.pdbx_description
1 polymer ?
#
loop_
_entity_poly.entity_id
_entity_poly.type
_entity_poly.pdbx_seq_one_letter_code
_entity_poly.pdbx_strand_id
1 'polypeptide(L)'
;VIFFLILMVLGWQAQAKDRVRVNEVTITDEQLERATPGYNHAQKESFLTIAPLQERVLDHLINEELLVEKAKKQGLDEKPAFQEAIDLFRKQLLSQTVLDEAIGPRLTLQEIRKYYDKHREDFTSDRIHIQHILLKTEAQASDIVDQLKKPGSDFKVLAEKFSQDASAKSNGGDLGMLPRSFFDRDFAKTAFKASVGKVVGPVKTALGFHVIKVVEKNSGKTFAFEDVKVNVRELLRQELLASYLKDLRKKAKIEYLTEKK
;
A
#
# COMPACT_ATOMS: atom_id res chain seq x y z
N VAL A 1 -28.42 -8.19 58.44
CA VAL A 1 -28.81 -9.11 57.36
C VAL A 1 -28.94 -8.26 56.11
N ILE A 2 -27.86 -8.24 55.30
CA ILE A 2 -27.83 -7.51 54.02
C ILE A 2 -27.92 -8.57 52.93
N PHE A 3 -29.07 -8.59 52.24
CA PHE A 3 -29.31 -9.42 51.04
C PHE A 3 -28.58 -8.80 49.84
N PHE A 4 -27.53 -9.48 49.35
CA PHE A 4 -26.92 -9.19 48.06
C PHE A 4 -27.81 -9.78 46.95
N LEU A 5 -28.50 -8.94 46.21
CA LEU A 5 -29.19 -9.31 44.98
C LEU A 5 -28.15 -9.40 43.86
N ILE A 6 -27.76 -10.62 43.53
CA ILE A 6 -26.98 -10.90 42.31
C ILE A 6 -27.96 -10.83 41.15
N LEU A 7 -27.96 -9.69 40.41
CA LEU A 7 -28.59 -9.58 39.11
C LEU A 7 -27.78 -10.41 38.11
N MET A 8 -28.24 -11.65 37.84
CA MET A 8 -27.82 -12.39 36.66
C MET A 8 -28.29 -11.64 35.41
N VAL A 9 -27.35 -10.91 34.75
CA VAL A 9 -27.56 -10.47 33.39
C VAL A 9 -27.39 -11.71 32.51
N LEU A 10 -28.51 -12.40 32.29
CA LEU A 10 -28.64 -13.38 31.20
C LEU A 10 -28.51 -12.62 29.89
N GLY A 11 -27.28 -12.55 29.36
CA GLY A 11 -27.06 -12.15 27.98
C GLY A 11 -27.84 -13.09 27.08
N TRP A 12 -28.88 -12.59 26.46
CA TRP A 12 -29.61 -13.28 25.40
C TRP A 12 -28.69 -13.35 24.19
N GLN A 13 -27.83 -14.37 24.12
CA GLN A 13 -27.19 -14.76 22.89
C GLN A 13 -28.32 -15.33 22.01
N ALA A 14 -28.69 -14.61 20.97
CA ALA A 14 -29.55 -15.12 19.92
C ALA A 14 -28.83 -16.40 19.38
N GLN A 15 -29.43 -17.56 19.74
CA GLN A 15 -28.90 -18.85 19.31
C GLN A 15 -29.05 -18.92 17.78
N ALA A 16 -27.94 -19.01 17.05
CA ALA A 16 -27.99 -19.14 15.60
C ALA A 16 -28.87 -20.33 15.24
N LYS A 17 -29.89 -20.10 14.39
CA LYS A 17 -30.84 -21.15 14.02
C LYS A 17 -30.18 -22.19 13.14
N ASP A 18 -30.28 -23.46 13.53
CA ASP A 18 -29.79 -24.59 12.71
C ASP A 18 -30.62 -24.67 11.43
N ARG A 19 -29.94 -24.79 10.29
CA ARG A 19 -30.55 -24.90 8.96
C ARG A 19 -30.52 -26.31 8.42
N VAL A 20 -29.36 -26.93 8.43
CA VAL A 20 -29.17 -28.29 7.92
C VAL A 20 -28.05 -28.99 8.68
N ARG A 21 -28.17 -30.27 8.84
CA ARG A 21 -27.09 -31.12 9.38
C ARG A 21 -26.50 -31.98 8.29
N VAL A 22 -25.19 -31.87 8.10
CA VAL A 22 -24.40 -32.68 7.18
C VAL A 22 -23.53 -33.60 8.05
N ASN A 23 -23.89 -34.86 8.16
CA ASN A 23 -23.29 -35.82 9.09
C ASN A 23 -23.27 -35.27 10.53
N GLU A 24 -22.09 -35.00 11.08
CA GLU A 24 -21.95 -34.46 12.44
C GLU A 24 -21.88 -32.92 12.51
N VAL A 25 -21.81 -32.25 11.37
CA VAL A 25 -21.69 -30.79 11.29
C VAL A 25 -23.03 -30.13 11.01
N THR A 26 -23.36 -29.11 11.78
CA THR A 26 -24.56 -28.31 11.58
C THR A 26 -24.20 -27.01 10.88
N ILE A 27 -24.87 -26.73 9.76
CA ILE A 27 -24.80 -25.45 9.06
C ILE A 27 -25.88 -24.54 9.63
N THR A 28 -25.47 -23.37 10.10
CA THR A 28 -26.33 -22.40 10.76
C THR A 28 -26.69 -21.22 9.85
N ASP A 29 -27.70 -20.42 10.24
CA ASP A 29 -28.04 -19.16 9.59
C ASP A 29 -26.84 -18.20 9.52
N GLU A 30 -26.02 -18.14 10.55
CA GLU A 30 -24.83 -17.30 10.59
C GLU A 30 -23.79 -17.71 9.53
N GLN A 31 -23.61 -19.00 9.29
CA GLN A 31 -22.72 -19.48 8.23
C GLN A 31 -23.29 -19.15 6.85
N LEU A 32 -24.61 -19.26 6.66
CA LEU A 32 -25.27 -18.85 5.43
C LEU A 32 -25.08 -17.35 5.14
N GLU A 33 -25.20 -16.50 6.15
CA GLU A 33 -24.92 -15.06 6.04
C GLU A 33 -23.48 -14.74 5.72
N ARG A 34 -22.53 -15.46 6.32
CA ARG A 34 -21.09 -15.29 6.05
C ARG A 34 -20.71 -15.72 4.63
N ALA A 35 -21.38 -16.71 4.10
CA ALA A 35 -21.15 -17.22 2.74
C ALA A 35 -21.65 -16.24 1.64
N THR A 36 -22.25 -15.11 2.01
CA THR A 36 -22.68 -14.05 1.08
C THR A 36 -21.81 -12.79 1.22
N PRO A 37 -20.53 -12.81 0.77
CA PRO A 37 -19.65 -11.67 0.86
C PRO A 37 -20.13 -10.54 -0.05
N GLY A 38 -19.98 -9.29 0.43
CA GLY A 38 -20.31 -8.09 -0.36
C GLY A 38 -21.72 -7.55 -0.18
N TYR A 39 -22.62 -8.25 0.51
CA TYR A 39 -23.94 -7.74 0.83
C TYR A 39 -23.91 -6.93 2.14
N ASN A 40 -24.53 -5.74 2.14
CA ASN A 40 -24.79 -5.01 3.37
C ASN A 40 -25.92 -5.70 4.18
N HIS A 41 -26.17 -5.27 5.43
CA HIS A 41 -27.14 -5.92 6.32
C HIS A 41 -28.53 -6.02 5.70
N ALA A 42 -29.05 -4.96 5.08
CA ALA A 42 -30.36 -4.95 4.43
C ALA A 42 -30.42 -5.87 3.20
N GLN A 43 -29.32 -5.97 2.44
CA GLN A 43 -29.20 -6.89 1.31
C GLN A 43 -29.14 -8.35 1.78
N LYS A 44 -28.51 -8.63 2.93
CA LYS A 44 -28.48 -9.97 3.53
C LYS A 44 -29.85 -10.39 4.03
N GLU A 45 -30.61 -9.51 4.67
CA GLU A 45 -32.00 -9.79 5.04
C GLU A 45 -32.88 -10.08 3.82
N SER A 46 -32.75 -9.28 2.76
CA SER A 46 -33.47 -9.55 1.50
C SER A 46 -33.04 -10.87 0.86
N PHE A 47 -31.75 -11.19 0.89
CA PHE A 47 -31.21 -12.46 0.39
C PHE A 47 -31.79 -13.66 1.14
N LEU A 48 -31.91 -13.56 2.47
CA LEU A 48 -32.49 -14.61 3.32
C LEU A 48 -33.99 -14.83 3.10
N THR A 49 -34.68 -13.96 2.35
CA THR A 49 -36.10 -14.10 1.97
C THR A 49 -36.29 -14.73 0.57
N ILE A 50 -35.24 -14.84 -0.26
CA ILE A 50 -35.32 -15.40 -1.63
C ILE A 50 -34.94 -16.87 -1.60
N ALA A 51 -35.97 -17.75 -1.46
CA ALA A 51 -35.77 -19.19 -1.30
C ALA A 51 -34.83 -19.85 -2.32
N PRO A 52 -34.91 -19.62 -3.67
CA PRO A 52 -34.00 -20.24 -4.62
C PRO A 52 -32.53 -19.83 -4.47
N LEU A 53 -32.29 -18.64 -3.91
CA LEU A 53 -30.94 -18.13 -3.70
C LEU A 53 -30.32 -18.72 -2.42
N GLN A 54 -31.13 -18.86 -1.38
CA GLN A 54 -30.76 -19.55 -0.15
C GLN A 54 -30.40 -21.03 -0.42
N GLU A 55 -31.21 -21.73 -1.19
CA GLU A 55 -30.95 -23.15 -1.55
C GLU A 55 -29.61 -23.29 -2.25
N ARG A 56 -29.28 -22.43 -3.20
CA ARG A 56 -27.99 -22.48 -3.91
C ARG A 56 -26.80 -22.26 -2.98
N VAL A 57 -26.88 -21.34 -2.03
CA VAL A 57 -25.80 -21.10 -1.06
C VAL A 57 -25.73 -22.26 -0.06
N LEU A 58 -26.88 -22.76 0.37
CA LEU A 58 -26.93 -23.91 1.25
C LEU A 58 -26.32 -25.17 0.60
N ASP A 59 -26.66 -25.44 -0.66
CA ASP A 59 -26.07 -26.54 -1.44
C ASP A 59 -24.55 -26.38 -1.56
N HIS A 60 -24.07 -25.14 -1.77
CA HIS A 60 -22.65 -24.87 -1.80
C HIS A 60 -21.97 -25.21 -0.46
N LEU A 61 -22.54 -24.77 0.65
CA LEU A 61 -22.01 -25.05 1.99
C LEU A 61 -22.06 -26.55 2.33
N ILE A 62 -23.14 -27.26 1.93
CA ILE A 62 -23.23 -28.71 2.08
C ILE A 62 -22.11 -29.41 1.30
N ASN A 63 -21.91 -29.03 0.03
CA ASN A 63 -20.87 -29.61 -0.80
C ASN A 63 -19.46 -29.32 -0.25
N GLU A 64 -19.24 -28.11 0.24
CA GLU A 64 -17.97 -27.72 0.88
C GLU A 64 -17.68 -28.61 2.10
N GLU A 65 -18.66 -28.81 2.99
CA GLU A 65 -18.50 -29.64 4.18
C GLU A 65 -18.21 -31.11 3.83
N LEU A 66 -18.92 -31.68 2.81
CA LEU A 66 -18.66 -33.04 2.32
C LEU A 66 -17.24 -33.19 1.74
N LEU A 67 -16.74 -32.17 1.03
CA LEU A 67 -15.38 -32.16 0.50
C LEU A 67 -14.34 -32.04 1.62
N VAL A 68 -14.58 -31.19 2.62
CA VAL A 68 -13.71 -31.05 3.80
C VAL A 68 -13.64 -32.35 4.59
N GLU A 69 -14.78 -32.98 4.84
CA GLU A 69 -14.81 -34.28 5.51
C GLU A 69 -14.02 -35.37 4.71
N LYS A 70 -14.20 -35.39 3.39
CA LYS A 70 -13.45 -36.29 2.52
C LYS A 70 -11.95 -36.04 2.57
N ALA A 71 -11.54 -34.77 2.56
CA ALA A 71 -10.14 -34.38 2.65
C ALA A 71 -9.52 -34.81 3.98
N LYS A 72 -10.21 -34.60 5.09
CA LYS A 72 -9.77 -35.07 6.43
C LYS A 72 -9.64 -36.60 6.50
N LYS A 73 -10.62 -37.34 5.98
CA LYS A 73 -10.54 -38.80 5.90
C LYS A 73 -9.36 -39.31 5.06
N GLN A 74 -8.85 -38.49 4.16
CA GLN A 74 -7.66 -38.77 3.34
C GLN A 74 -6.36 -38.25 3.96
N GLY A 75 -6.39 -37.60 5.14
CA GLY A 75 -5.24 -37.01 5.78
C GLY A 75 -4.61 -35.86 4.96
N LEU A 76 -5.41 -35.16 4.14
CA LEU A 76 -4.88 -34.08 3.29
C LEU A 76 -4.51 -32.87 4.11
N ASP A 77 -5.21 -32.61 5.20
CA ASP A 77 -4.97 -31.54 6.17
C ASP A 77 -3.70 -31.77 7.01
N GLU A 78 -3.24 -33.01 7.13
CA GLU A 78 -2.00 -33.37 7.84
C GLU A 78 -0.75 -33.29 6.95
N LYS A 79 -0.92 -33.15 5.64
CA LYS A 79 0.21 -33.08 4.70
C LYS A 79 1.09 -31.84 4.95
N PRO A 80 2.43 -31.99 4.90
CA PRO A 80 3.35 -30.88 5.13
C PRO A 80 3.05 -29.64 4.27
N ALA A 81 2.77 -29.82 2.99
CA ALA A 81 2.44 -28.73 2.08
C ALA A 81 1.17 -27.95 2.49
N PHE A 82 0.17 -28.66 3.04
CA PHE A 82 -1.05 -28.02 3.56
C PHE A 82 -0.74 -27.21 4.83
N GLN A 83 0.02 -27.81 5.77
CA GLN A 83 0.42 -27.14 7.00
C GLN A 83 1.27 -25.89 6.73
N GLU A 84 2.22 -25.97 5.79
CA GLU A 84 3.02 -24.81 5.35
C GLU A 84 2.12 -23.70 4.77
N ALA A 85 1.11 -24.03 3.97
CA ALA A 85 0.16 -23.08 3.42
C ALA A 85 -0.67 -22.39 4.52
N ILE A 86 -1.12 -23.15 5.53
CA ILE A 86 -1.85 -22.61 6.69
C ILE A 86 -0.96 -21.67 7.50
N ASP A 87 0.28 -22.06 7.76
CA ASP A 87 1.23 -21.21 8.50
C ASP A 87 1.55 -19.90 7.77
N LEU A 88 1.71 -19.98 6.44
CA LEU A 88 1.90 -18.78 5.62
C LEU A 88 0.67 -17.87 5.67
N PHE A 89 -0.53 -18.43 5.49
CA PHE A 89 -1.78 -17.67 5.57
C PHE A 89 -1.97 -17.04 6.96
N ARG A 90 -1.67 -17.78 8.02
CA ARG A 90 -1.70 -17.26 9.40
C ARG A 90 -0.78 -16.06 9.60
N LYS A 91 0.46 -16.14 9.09
CA LYS A 91 1.42 -15.01 9.15
C LYS A 91 0.89 -13.79 8.39
N GLN A 92 0.34 -14.00 7.20
CA GLN A 92 -0.24 -12.92 6.39
C GLN A 92 -1.40 -12.25 7.12
N LEU A 93 -2.33 -13.05 7.66
CA LEU A 93 -3.50 -12.56 8.39
C LEU A 93 -3.09 -11.77 9.64
N LEU A 94 -2.16 -12.30 10.46
CA LEU A 94 -1.64 -11.61 11.64
C LEU A 94 -0.96 -10.29 11.27
N SER A 95 -0.17 -10.27 10.22
CA SER A 95 0.48 -9.06 9.73
C SER A 95 -0.55 -8.01 9.28
N GLN A 96 -1.57 -8.44 8.52
CA GLN A 96 -2.63 -7.54 8.07
C GLN A 96 -3.44 -6.99 9.25
N THR A 97 -3.83 -7.84 10.19
CA THR A 97 -4.61 -7.44 11.39
C THR A 97 -3.88 -6.36 12.19
N VAL A 98 -2.59 -6.56 12.46
CA VAL A 98 -1.77 -5.57 13.18
C VAL A 98 -1.70 -4.24 12.42
N LEU A 99 -1.57 -4.28 11.09
CA LEU A 99 -1.54 -3.06 10.28
C LEU A 99 -2.89 -2.34 10.28
N ASP A 100 -3.99 -3.08 10.19
CA ASP A 100 -5.34 -2.51 10.22
C ASP A 100 -5.64 -1.85 11.58
N GLU A 101 -5.23 -2.47 12.69
CA GLU A 101 -5.35 -1.89 14.03
C GLU A 101 -4.45 -0.66 14.23
N ALA A 102 -3.23 -0.69 13.73
CA ALA A 102 -2.27 0.41 13.93
C ALA A 102 -2.52 1.61 13.02
N ILE A 103 -3.01 1.38 11.80
CA ILE A 103 -3.12 2.39 10.74
C ILE A 103 -4.57 2.80 10.51
N GLY A 104 -5.53 1.86 10.56
CA GLY A 104 -6.94 2.11 10.28
C GLY A 104 -7.52 3.31 11.02
N PRO A 105 -7.38 3.42 12.35
CA PRO A 105 -7.88 4.54 13.13
C PRO A 105 -7.29 5.90 12.76
N ARG A 106 -6.13 5.91 12.08
CA ARG A 106 -5.41 7.12 11.63
C ARG A 106 -5.81 7.56 10.21
N LEU A 107 -6.60 6.77 9.49
CA LEU A 107 -7.09 7.06 8.14
C LEU A 107 -8.48 7.73 8.16
N THR A 108 -8.71 8.63 9.09
CA THR A 108 -9.95 9.42 9.15
C THR A 108 -10.02 10.43 8.02
N LEU A 109 -11.24 10.85 7.66
CA LEU A 109 -11.43 11.88 6.63
C LEU A 109 -10.69 13.18 6.99
N GLN A 110 -10.63 13.51 8.27
CA GLN A 110 -9.91 14.68 8.76
C GLN A 110 -8.40 14.59 8.51
N GLU A 111 -7.77 13.45 8.83
CA GLU A 111 -6.33 13.26 8.60
C GLU A 111 -5.99 13.18 7.11
N ILE A 112 -6.86 12.55 6.30
CA ILE A 112 -6.72 12.52 4.85
C ILE A 112 -6.76 13.95 4.27
N ARG A 113 -7.71 14.78 4.74
CA ARG A 113 -7.83 16.18 4.32
C ARG A 113 -6.61 16.99 4.73
N LYS A 114 -6.16 16.85 5.97
CA LYS A 114 -4.95 17.51 6.50
C LYS A 114 -3.69 17.11 5.71
N TYR A 115 -3.59 15.84 5.32
CA TYR A 115 -2.51 15.36 4.46
C TYR A 115 -2.54 16.06 3.10
N TYR A 116 -3.69 16.14 2.45
CA TYR A 116 -3.87 16.86 1.19
C TYR A 116 -3.46 18.32 1.32
N ASP A 117 -3.93 19.03 2.34
CA ASP A 117 -3.63 20.45 2.53
C ASP A 117 -2.13 20.71 2.75
N LYS A 118 -1.45 19.79 3.46
CA LYS A 118 0.00 19.84 3.66
C LYS A 118 0.82 19.55 2.40
N HIS A 119 0.26 18.75 1.48
CA HIS A 119 0.94 18.23 0.29
C HIS A 119 0.27 18.68 -1.01
N ARG A 120 -0.42 19.82 -1.02
CA ARG A 120 -1.18 20.33 -2.18
C ARG A 120 -0.39 20.36 -3.47
N GLU A 121 0.89 20.65 -3.37
CA GLU A 121 1.81 20.69 -4.51
C GLU A 121 1.98 19.33 -5.21
N ASP A 122 1.72 18.22 -4.51
CA ASP A 122 1.80 16.86 -5.08
C ASP A 122 0.53 16.49 -5.88
N PHE A 123 -0.55 17.27 -5.72
CA PHE A 123 -1.85 17.04 -6.34
C PHE A 123 -2.15 18.09 -7.42
N THR A 124 -1.22 18.23 -8.36
CA THR A 124 -1.35 19.17 -9.48
C THR A 124 -1.19 18.43 -10.81
N SER A 125 -1.68 19.03 -11.89
CA SER A 125 -1.38 18.60 -13.25
C SER A 125 -0.12 19.25 -13.82
N ASP A 126 0.74 19.80 -12.95
CA ASP A 126 2.04 20.35 -13.34
C ASP A 126 2.89 19.33 -14.08
N ARG A 127 3.61 19.79 -15.07
CA ARG A 127 4.60 19.00 -15.81
C ARG A 127 5.92 19.76 -15.90
N ILE A 128 7.01 19.02 -15.94
CA ILE A 128 8.35 19.56 -16.04
C ILE A 128 9.17 18.78 -17.05
N HIS A 129 9.89 19.50 -17.88
CA HIS A 129 10.91 18.94 -18.76
C HIS A 129 12.26 19.10 -18.06
N ILE A 130 12.93 17.99 -17.87
CA ILE A 130 14.23 17.97 -17.18
C ILE A 130 15.25 17.11 -17.92
N GLN A 131 16.51 17.42 -17.66
CA GLN A 131 17.64 16.54 -17.87
C GLN A 131 18.17 16.10 -16.49
N HIS A 132 18.62 14.84 -16.37
CA HIS A 132 19.20 14.35 -15.12
C HIS A 132 20.48 13.54 -15.33
N ILE A 133 21.32 13.50 -14.29
CA ILE A 133 22.51 12.64 -14.19
C ILE A 133 22.38 11.83 -12.91
N LEU A 134 22.34 10.51 -13.02
CA LEU A 134 22.30 9.58 -11.89
C LEU A 134 23.70 9.13 -11.52
N LEU A 135 24.06 9.17 -10.23
CA LEU A 135 25.39 8.87 -9.73
C LEU A 135 25.29 7.98 -8.47
N LYS A 136 26.34 7.21 -8.20
CA LYS A 136 26.37 6.27 -7.06
C LYS A 136 26.56 6.96 -5.72
N THR A 137 27.35 8.04 -5.68
CA THR A 137 27.75 8.71 -4.45
C THR A 137 27.44 10.20 -4.49
N GLU A 138 27.22 10.77 -3.33
CA GLU A 138 26.98 12.21 -3.15
C GLU A 138 28.20 13.04 -3.63
N ALA A 139 29.39 12.57 -3.34
CA ALA A 139 30.63 13.25 -3.77
C ALA A 139 30.69 13.38 -5.30
N GLN A 140 30.41 12.29 -6.04
CA GLN A 140 30.35 12.34 -7.51
C GLN A 140 29.31 13.33 -8.02
N ALA A 141 28.12 13.37 -7.38
CA ALA A 141 27.08 14.30 -7.79
C ALA A 141 27.46 15.75 -7.50
N SER A 142 28.11 16.03 -6.37
CA SER A 142 28.64 17.35 -6.04
C SER A 142 29.70 17.80 -7.06
N ASP A 143 30.63 16.91 -7.44
CA ASP A 143 31.64 17.20 -8.46
C ASP A 143 31.01 17.57 -9.82
N ILE A 144 29.94 16.88 -10.21
CA ILE A 144 29.20 17.19 -11.45
C ILE A 144 28.50 18.55 -11.33
N VAL A 145 27.88 18.86 -10.19
CA VAL A 145 27.28 20.20 -9.96
C VAL A 145 28.34 21.29 -10.10
N ASP A 146 29.54 21.09 -9.55
CA ASP A 146 30.65 22.08 -9.63
C ASP A 146 31.21 22.19 -11.04
N GLN A 147 31.28 21.10 -11.78
CA GLN A 147 31.69 21.13 -13.21
C GLN A 147 30.67 21.93 -14.03
N LEU A 148 29.34 21.76 -13.78
CA LEU A 148 28.27 22.45 -14.48
C LEU A 148 28.20 23.96 -14.20
N LYS A 149 28.84 24.45 -13.14
CA LYS A 149 28.99 25.88 -12.85
C LYS A 149 30.05 26.56 -13.72
N LYS A 150 30.98 25.79 -14.33
CA LYS A 150 32.06 26.33 -15.13
C LYS A 150 31.56 26.78 -16.50
N PRO A 151 32.07 27.92 -17.05
CA PRO A 151 31.70 28.34 -18.38
C PRO A 151 32.04 27.28 -19.45
N GLY A 152 31.11 27.08 -20.40
CA GLY A 152 31.31 26.11 -21.49
C GLY A 152 30.96 24.65 -21.11
N SER A 153 30.52 24.39 -19.89
CA SER A 153 30.08 23.05 -19.50
C SER A 153 28.77 22.67 -20.19
N ASP A 154 28.73 21.45 -20.73
CA ASP A 154 27.55 20.89 -21.36
C ASP A 154 26.97 19.75 -20.52
N PHE A 155 25.70 19.89 -20.14
CA PHE A 155 25.00 18.92 -19.31
C PHE A 155 24.85 17.56 -20.00
N LYS A 156 24.56 17.58 -21.30
CA LYS A 156 24.40 16.37 -22.11
C LYS A 156 25.70 15.56 -22.16
N VAL A 157 26.82 16.21 -22.41
CA VAL A 157 28.15 15.57 -22.44
C VAL A 157 28.49 14.92 -21.10
N LEU A 158 28.21 15.61 -19.99
CA LEU A 158 28.45 15.05 -18.65
C LEU A 158 27.46 13.91 -18.31
N ALA A 159 26.21 13.98 -18.76
CA ALA A 159 25.23 12.90 -18.61
C ALA A 159 25.68 11.63 -19.37
N GLU A 160 26.06 11.77 -20.63
CA GLU A 160 26.53 10.66 -21.46
C GLU A 160 27.80 9.99 -20.87
N LYS A 161 28.67 10.77 -20.25
CA LYS A 161 29.95 10.29 -19.71
C LYS A 161 29.81 9.67 -18.30
N PHE A 162 29.01 10.24 -17.42
CA PHE A 162 29.04 9.91 -15.99
C PHE A 162 27.76 9.31 -15.44
N SER A 163 26.62 9.44 -16.13
CA SER A 163 25.36 8.93 -15.63
C SER A 163 25.36 7.40 -15.52
N GLN A 164 24.78 6.90 -14.42
CA GLN A 164 24.47 5.47 -14.23
C GLN A 164 23.13 5.08 -14.89
N ASP A 165 22.36 6.05 -15.34
CA ASP A 165 21.17 5.78 -16.16
C ASP A 165 21.62 5.38 -17.56
N ALA A 166 21.28 4.15 -17.96
CA ALA A 166 21.68 3.61 -19.25
C ALA A 166 21.16 4.43 -20.44
N SER A 167 20.00 5.06 -20.30
CA SER A 167 19.39 5.89 -21.34
C SER A 167 20.16 7.18 -21.60
N ALA A 168 20.92 7.67 -20.61
CA ALA A 168 21.68 8.92 -20.72
C ALA A 168 22.74 8.89 -21.85
N LYS A 169 23.23 7.71 -22.20
CA LYS A 169 24.20 7.53 -23.33
C LYS A 169 23.59 7.91 -24.68
N SER A 170 22.30 7.78 -24.85
CA SER A 170 21.59 8.07 -26.11
C SER A 170 20.84 9.39 -26.09
N ASN A 171 20.29 9.78 -24.92
CA ASN A 171 19.43 10.97 -24.80
C ASN A 171 20.10 12.14 -24.07
N GLY A 172 21.35 11.96 -23.57
CA GLY A 172 22.06 12.99 -22.79
C GLY A 172 21.40 13.30 -21.45
N GLY A 173 20.68 12.33 -20.88
CA GLY A 173 19.94 12.47 -19.64
C GLY A 173 18.59 13.19 -19.77
N ASP A 174 18.11 13.43 -20.98
CA ASP A 174 16.84 14.09 -21.24
C ASP A 174 15.67 13.13 -20.97
N LEU A 175 14.77 13.51 -20.05
CA LEU A 175 13.59 12.73 -19.68
C LEU A 175 12.30 13.26 -20.35
N GLY A 176 12.38 14.37 -21.07
CA GLY A 176 11.21 15.02 -21.67
C GLY A 176 10.26 15.62 -20.63
N MET A 177 9.02 15.89 -21.07
CA MET A 177 7.98 16.53 -20.28
C MET A 177 7.18 15.51 -19.47
N LEU A 178 7.37 15.47 -18.16
CA LEU A 178 6.80 14.47 -17.24
C LEU A 178 5.99 15.12 -16.11
N PRO A 179 4.92 14.46 -15.62
CA PRO A 179 4.16 14.94 -14.47
C PRO A 179 4.94 14.72 -13.16
N ARG A 180 4.57 15.46 -12.12
CA ARG A 180 5.17 15.36 -10.78
C ARG A 180 5.14 13.93 -10.23
N SER A 181 4.04 13.20 -10.45
CA SER A 181 3.84 11.84 -9.96
C SER A 181 4.79 10.78 -10.56
N PHE A 182 5.53 11.12 -11.61
CA PHE A 182 6.53 10.23 -12.21
C PHE A 182 7.78 10.09 -11.35
N PHE A 183 8.10 11.11 -10.56
CA PHE A 183 9.34 11.21 -9.80
C PHE A 183 9.15 10.79 -8.34
N ASP A 184 10.25 10.32 -7.73
CA ASP A 184 10.36 10.26 -6.27
C ASP A 184 10.04 11.61 -5.63
N ARG A 185 9.45 11.60 -4.43
CA ARG A 185 8.95 12.82 -3.75
C ARG A 185 10.05 13.89 -3.59
N ASP A 186 11.24 13.50 -3.13
CA ASP A 186 12.33 14.44 -2.87
C ASP A 186 12.91 14.98 -4.18
N PHE A 187 12.97 14.12 -5.20
CA PHE A 187 13.33 14.52 -6.56
C PHE A 187 12.32 15.54 -7.12
N ALA A 188 11.03 15.20 -7.09
CA ALA A 188 9.95 16.08 -7.57
C ALA A 188 9.97 17.43 -6.84
N LYS A 189 10.04 17.41 -5.50
CA LYS A 189 10.08 18.61 -4.67
C LYS A 189 11.23 19.55 -5.08
N THR A 190 12.41 18.99 -5.31
CA THR A 190 13.59 19.78 -5.70
C THR A 190 13.48 20.30 -7.13
N ALA A 191 13.10 19.44 -8.09
CA ALA A 191 13.00 19.81 -9.49
C ALA A 191 11.91 20.87 -9.74
N PHE A 192 10.70 20.67 -9.18
CA PHE A 192 9.59 21.62 -9.36
C PHE A 192 9.80 22.95 -8.63
N LYS A 193 10.62 23.00 -7.57
CA LYS A 193 10.97 24.25 -6.89
C LYS A 193 12.05 25.05 -7.64
N ALA A 194 12.98 24.39 -8.34
CA ALA A 194 14.06 25.05 -9.05
C ALA A 194 13.53 25.87 -10.24
N SER A 195 14.16 26.97 -10.59
CA SER A 195 13.81 27.79 -11.76
C SER A 195 14.27 27.12 -13.06
N VAL A 196 13.58 27.45 -14.18
CA VAL A 196 14.00 27.01 -15.53
C VAL A 196 15.43 27.46 -15.80
N GLY A 197 16.21 26.60 -16.44
CA GLY A 197 17.63 26.79 -16.74
C GLY A 197 18.58 26.47 -15.57
N LYS A 198 18.08 26.27 -14.36
CA LYS A 198 18.92 25.97 -13.18
C LYS A 198 19.25 24.49 -13.08
N VAL A 199 20.48 24.25 -12.61
CA VAL A 199 20.98 22.95 -12.16
C VAL A 199 20.85 22.87 -10.66
N VAL A 200 20.25 21.77 -10.16
CA VAL A 200 20.08 21.48 -8.74
C VAL A 200 20.53 20.08 -8.40
N GLY A 201 20.94 19.87 -7.19
CA GLY A 201 21.45 18.60 -6.68
C GLY A 201 22.62 18.82 -5.71
N PRO A 202 23.15 17.75 -5.11
CA PRO A 202 22.72 16.35 -5.18
C PRO A 202 21.35 16.11 -4.55
N VAL A 203 20.49 15.35 -5.23
CA VAL A 203 19.21 14.87 -4.68
C VAL A 203 19.29 13.36 -4.49
N LYS A 204 19.10 12.90 -3.27
CA LYS A 204 19.16 11.48 -2.92
C LYS A 204 17.82 10.79 -3.19
N THR A 205 17.84 9.65 -3.88
CA THR A 205 16.71 8.72 -4.02
C THR A 205 17.14 7.29 -3.72
N ALA A 206 16.23 6.33 -3.85
CA ALA A 206 16.58 4.90 -3.75
C ALA A 206 17.55 4.42 -4.84
N LEU A 207 17.60 5.09 -6.00
CA LEU A 207 18.48 4.75 -7.12
C LEU A 207 19.89 5.30 -6.96
N GLY A 208 20.08 6.31 -6.13
CA GLY A 208 21.37 7.01 -5.96
C GLY A 208 21.21 8.52 -5.79
N PHE A 209 22.15 9.26 -6.33
CA PHE A 209 22.19 10.73 -6.26
C PHE A 209 21.98 11.33 -7.64
N HIS A 210 21.08 12.31 -7.71
CA HIS A 210 20.73 12.95 -8.98
C HIS A 210 21.20 14.40 -9.02
N VAL A 211 21.71 14.78 -10.20
CA VAL A 211 21.89 16.19 -10.60
C VAL A 211 20.82 16.46 -11.66
N ILE A 212 20.06 17.53 -11.49
CA ILE A 212 18.85 17.82 -12.28
C ILE A 212 19.01 19.18 -12.92
N LYS A 213 18.76 19.30 -14.22
CA LYS A 213 18.62 20.57 -14.93
C LYS A 213 17.18 20.74 -15.38
N VAL A 214 16.54 21.84 -14.99
CA VAL A 214 15.20 22.17 -15.41
C VAL A 214 15.24 22.85 -16.77
N VAL A 215 14.60 22.23 -17.76
CA VAL A 215 14.55 22.77 -19.14
C VAL A 215 13.31 23.62 -19.36
N GLU A 216 12.16 23.12 -18.94
CA GLU A 216 10.86 23.79 -19.11
C GLU A 216 9.90 23.41 -17.97
N LYS A 217 8.98 24.29 -17.67
CA LYS A 217 7.86 24.03 -16.74
C LYS A 217 6.54 24.42 -17.35
N ASN A 218 5.57 23.55 -17.19
CA ASN A 218 4.20 23.80 -17.56
C ASN A 218 3.31 23.70 -16.31
N SER A 219 2.82 24.86 -15.83
CA SER A 219 1.98 24.93 -14.65
C SER A 219 0.58 24.43 -14.96
N GLY A 220 0.14 23.47 -14.21
CA GLY A 220 -1.20 22.89 -14.29
C GLY A 220 -2.15 23.43 -13.23
N LYS A 221 -3.28 22.74 -13.10
CA LYS A 221 -4.28 23.03 -12.06
C LYS A 221 -4.05 22.14 -10.84
N THR A 222 -4.30 22.64 -9.64
CA THR A 222 -4.42 21.81 -8.45
C THR A 222 -5.75 21.06 -8.51
N PHE A 223 -5.72 19.76 -8.35
CA PHE A 223 -6.91 18.92 -8.27
C PHE A 223 -7.67 19.19 -6.97
N ALA A 224 -8.99 19.23 -7.03
CA ALA A 224 -9.80 19.36 -5.83
C ALA A 224 -9.64 18.09 -4.94
N PHE A 225 -9.79 18.26 -3.63
CA PHE A 225 -9.66 17.16 -2.67
C PHE A 225 -10.56 15.96 -3.03
N GLU A 226 -11.79 16.22 -3.41
CA GLU A 226 -12.76 15.16 -3.73
C GLU A 226 -12.34 14.33 -4.94
N ASP A 227 -11.64 14.95 -5.91
CA ASP A 227 -11.15 14.27 -7.12
C ASP A 227 -9.98 13.32 -6.82
N VAL A 228 -9.19 13.63 -5.78
CA VAL A 228 -7.95 12.89 -5.45
C VAL A 228 -8.00 12.18 -4.10
N LYS A 229 -9.12 12.23 -3.39
CA LYS A 229 -9.30 11.71 -2.03
C LYS A 229 -8.83 10.27 -1.84
N VAL A 230 -9.13 9.40 -2.81
CA VAL A 230 -8.71 7.98 -2.76
C VAL A 230 -7.18 7.88 -2.86
N ASN A 231 -6.57 8.65 -3.75
CA ASN A 231 -5.11 8.69 -3.90
C ASN A 231 -4.43 9.28 -2.66
N VAL A 232 -4.98 10.37 -2.12
CA VAL A 232 -4.50 10.99 -0.86
C VAL A 232 -4.52 9.99 0.30
N ARG A 233 -5.61 9.23 0.44
CA ARG A 233 -5.75 8.20 1.46
C ARG A 233 -4.67 7.13 1.32
N GLU A 234 -4.41 6.68 0.10
CA GLU A 234 -3.40 5.65 -0.17
C GLU A 234 -1.98 6.16 0.14
N LEU A 235 -1.64 7.38 -0.25
CA LEU A 235 -0.35 7.98 0.08
C LEU A 235 -0.15 8.17 1.58
N LEU A 236 -1.19 8.62 2.31
CA LEU A 236 -1.14 8.69 3.76
C LEU A 236 -0.97 7.30 4.39
N ARG A 237 -1.67 6.29 3.88
CA ARG A 237 -1.54 4.90 4.34
C ARG A 237 -0.10 4.39 4.17
N GLN A 238 0.51 4.66 3.03
CA GLN A 238 1.90 4.27 2.76
C GLN A 238 2.89 4.97 3.69
N GLU A 239 2.70 6.27 3.97
CA GLU A 239 3.54 7.03 4.90
C GLU A 239 3.41 6.49 6.33
N LEU A 240 2.19 6.21 6.78
CA LEU A 240 1.92 5.61 8.09
C LEU A 240 2.53 4.22 8.23
N LEU A 241 2.41 3.38 7.19
CA LEU A 241 3.00 2.05 7.14
C LEU A 241 4.53 2.12 7.21
N ALA A 242 5.15 2.97 6.41
CA ALA A 242 6.60 3.13 6.41
C ALA A 242 7.12 3.58 7.78
N SER A 243 6.43 4.53 8.41
CA SER A 243 6.75 5.01 9.76
C SER A 243 6.60 3.89 10.80
N TYR A 244 5.50 3.16 10.77
CA TYR A 244 5.22 2.07 11.70
C TYR A 244 6.27 0.96 11.60
N LEU A 245 6.57 0.51 10.38
CA LEU A 245 7.61 -0.51 10.14
C LEU A 245 9.00 -0.03 10.55
N LYS A 246 9.32 1.25 10.32
CA LYS A 246 10.59 1.84 10.78
C LYS A 246 10.72 1.77 12.29
N ASP A 247 9.65 2.05 13.03
CA ASP A 247 9.66 2.02 14.49
C ASP A 247 9.72 0.58 15.03
N LEU A 248 9.06 -0.38 14.38
CA LEU A 248 9.21 -1.79 14.72
C LEU A 248 10.65 -2.27 14.51
N ARG A 249 11.25 -1.91 13.37
CA ARG A 249 12.64 -2.28 13.05
C ARG A 249 13.67 -1.70 14.01
N LYS A 250 13.44 -0.50 14.54
CA LYS A 250 14.33 0.11 15.56
C LYS A 250 14.33 -0.65 16.87
N LYS A 251 13.22 -1.32 17.23
CA LYS A 251 13.06 -2.08 18.47
C LYS A 251 13.49 -3.54 18.31
N ALA A 252 13.67 -4.02 17.11
CA ALA A 252 14.00 -5.41 16.80
C ALA A 252 15.53 -5.61 16.74
N LYS A 253 15.99 -6.75 17.26
CA LYS A 253 17.34 -7.25 16.99
C LYS A 253 17.31 -7.94 15.62
N ILE A 254 17.95 -7.33 14.61
CA ILE A 254 17.99 -7.84 13.23
C ILE A 254 19.42 -8.19 12.90
N GLU A 255 19.69 -9.47 12.72
CA GLU A 255 20.99 -9.99 12.30
C GLU A 255 20.87 -10.53 10.86
N TYR A 256 21.73 -10.03 9.98
CA TYR A 256 21.84 -10.56 8.61
C TYR A 256 22.89 -11.66 8.60
N LEU A 257 22.48 -12.91 8.40
CA LEU A 257 23.37 -14.07 8.39
C LEU A 257 24.11 -14.30 7.08
N THR A 258 23.78 -13.50 6.07
CA THR A 258 24.45 -13.50 4.76
C THR A 258 24.84 -12.07 4.41
N GLU A 259 26.00 -11.89 3.74
CA GLU A 259 26.39 -10.57 3.24
C GLU A 259 25.33 -10.02 2.27
N LYS A 260 24.94 -8.77 2.47
CA LYS A 260 24.14 -8.06 1.47
C LYS A 260 25.01 -7.87 0.23
N LYS A 261 24.67 -8.58 -0.84
CA LYS A 261 25.24 -8.30 -2.15
C LYS A 261 24.80 -6.93 -2.67
#